data_14f32aa51a4b98eb14a5c96b36e899b9
#
_entry.id   14f32aa51a4b98eb14a5c96b36e899b9
#
_cell.length_a   1.000
_cell.length_b   1.000
_cell.length_c   1.000
_cell.angle_alpha   90.00
_cell.angle_beta   90.00
_cell.angle_gamma   90.00
#
_symmetry.space_group_name_H-M   'P 1'
#
loop_
_entity.id
_entity.type
_entity.pdbx_description
1 polymer ?
#
loop_
_entity_poly.entity_id
_entity_poly.type
_entity_poly.pdbx_seq_one_letter_code
_entity_poly.pdbx_strand_id
1 'polypeptide(L)'
;MIRFAAFLLLSASCALAQTPGWQPDVTQQQTYTLHRSSSADPTGANADARKVAPGATETVLDVDGPGVISHIWFTINDSEPYHLKRIVLRIYWDGETTPSVETPIGDFFGLGLGTYHEWQSQMLSVGSIKALNSYFPMPYRHHARITVTNEGKQPIGSLYYNIDYRTESHPLPADTLYFHAQYRQAQPNHGWTNQWEANGTPLVNDKTNLDGKDNYVWLDAKGHGQYVGVTMSVLQNQDKWWGEGDDMFFIDGAKTPSITGTGSEDYFLGAWDFGGKPFSYRLYGAPVVGEELAGGRSSVYRFHLDAPIPFTQSFKATIEHGHANHRSDNYYSVAYWYQAEPHAPFPALPPVDQRIPALQPVGGPGNNSARTPTSDSH
;
A
#
# COMPACT_ATOMS: atom_id res chain seq x y z
N MET A 1 75.56 -9.21 -19.19
CA MET A 1 74.70 -8.20 -18.47
C MET A 1 73.26 -8.53 -18.76
N ILE A 2 72.59 -9.20 -17.82
CA ILE A 2 71.21 -9.60 -17.96
C ILE A 2 70.44 -8.61 -17.09
N ARG A 3 69.52 -7.79 -17.73
CA ARG A 3 68.60 -6.86 -17.03
C ARG A 3 67.34 -7.59 -16.65
N PHE A 4 67.10 -7.77 -15.35
CA PHE A 4 65.81 -8.21 -14.82
C PHE A 4 64.85 -6.98 -14.77
N ALA A 5 63.77 -7.07 -15.52
CA ALA A 5 62.63 -6.13 -15.37
C ALA A 5 61.67 -6.71 -14.30
N ALA A 6 61.56 -6.02 -13.21
CA ALA A 6 60.55 -6.33 -12.18
C ALA A 6 59.19 -5.80 -12.63
N PHE A 7 58.24 -6.68 -12.90
CA PHE A 7 56.83 -6.32 -13.07
C PHE A 7 56.17 -6.18 -11.69
N LEU A 8 55.85 -4.94 -11.31
CA LEU A 8 54.94 -4.67 -10.19
C LEU A 8 53.51 -4.98 -10.63
N LEU A 9 52.96 -6.09 -10.15
CA LEU A 9 51.54 -6.36 -10.22
C LEU A 9 50.82 -5.49 -9.14
N LEU A 10 50.20 -4.37 -9.57
CA LEU A 10 49.21 -3.69 -8.76
C LEU A 10 47.94 -4.57 -8.71
N SER A 11 47.73 -5.28 -7.61
CA SER A 11 46.42 -5.87 -7.30
C SER A 11 45.46 -4.77 -6.88
N ALA A 12 44.66 -4.27 -7.82
CA ALA A 12 43.49 -3.47 -7.50
C ALA A 12 42.49 -4.38 -6.77
N SER A 13 42.46 -4.30 -5.45
CA SER A 13 41.35 -4.84 -4.65
C SER A 13 40.11 -4.06 -5.00
N CYS A 14 39.29 -4.56 -5.94
CA CYS A 14 37.88 -4.13 -6.04
C CYS A 14 37.22 -4.52 -4.71
N ALA A 15 37.12 -3.59 -3.80
CA ALA A 15 36.12 -3.66 -2.74
C ALA A 15 34.76 -3.69 -3.48
N LEU A 16 34.19 -4.88 -3.62
CA LEU A 16 32.78 -5.03 -3.95
C LEU A 16 32.03 -4.33 -2.81
N ALA A 17 31.59 -3.09 -3.06
CA ALA A 17 30.61 -2.47 -2.22
C ALA A 17 29.42 -3.44 -2.22
N GLN A 18 29.23 -4.14 -1.11
CA GLN A 18 28.01 -4.90 -0.89
C GLN A 18 26.88 -3.87 -1.00
N THR A 19 26.07 -3.98 -2.04
CA THR A 19 24.78 -3.30 -2.06
C THR A 19 24.09 -3.74 -0.77
N PRO A 20 23.69 -2.80 0.11
CA PRO A 20 23.01 -3.19 1.32
C PRO A 20 21.75 -3.94 0.90
N GLY A 21 21.73 -5.25 1.12
CA GLY A 21 20.49 -6.02 0.99
C GLY A 21 19.48 -5.34 1.90
N TRP A 22 18.23 -5.21 1.47
CA TRP A 22 17.17 -4.63 2.30
C TRP A 22 17.00 -5.38 3.65
N GLN A 23 17.44 -6.64 3.73
CA GLN A 23 17.59 -7.40 4.97
C GLN A 23 19.07 -7.55 5.30
N PRO A 24 19.49 -7.11 6.51
CA PRO A 24 20.86 -7.34 6.98
C PRO A 24 21.15 -8.83 7.09
N ASP A 25 22.39 -9.22 6.77
CA ASP A 25 22.87 -10.55 7.10
C ASP A 25 23.10 -10.61 8.63
N VAL A 26 22.25 -11.34 9.32
CA VAL A 26 22.28 -11.46 10.78
C VAL A 26 23.54 -12.20 11.31
N THR A 27 24.28 -12.86 10.45
CA THR A 27 25.53 -13.53 10.81
C THR A 27 26.75 -12.59 10.76
N GLN A 28 26.59 -11.39 10.19
CA GLN A 28 27.62 -10.36 10.11
C GLN A 28 27.40 -9.28 11.15
N GLN A 29 28.49 -8.78 11.73
CA GLN A 29 28.41 -7.62 12.63
C GLN A 29 27.95 -6.39 11.83
N GLN A 30 26.88 -5.76 12.31
CA GLN A 30 26.32 -4.59 11.67
C GLN A 30 27.10 -3.34 12.06
N THR A 31 27.19 -2.38 11.15
CA THR A 31 27.93 -1.11 11.32
C THR A 31 27.02 0.09 11.63
N TYR A 32 25.70 -0.09 11.56
CA TYR A 32 24.72 0.95 11.90
C TYR A 32 24.41 0.95 13.41
N THR A 33 23.81 2.02 13.90
CA THR A 33 23.23 2.08 15.24
C THR A 33 21.72 1.96 15.14
N LEU A 34 21.13 0.98 15.87
CA LEU A 34 19.68 0.82 15.95
C LEU A 34 19.09 1.73 17.03
N HIS A 35 17.99 2.40 16.69
CA HIS A 35 17.21 3.26 17.56
C HIS A 35 15.73 2.88 17.53
N ARG A 36 14.99 3.38 18.52
CA ARG A 36 13.54 3.28 18.55
C ARG A 36 12.91 4.61 18.96
N SER A 37 11.96 5.11 18.16
CA SER A 37 10.97 6.06 18.62
C SER A 37 9.75 5.28 19.12
N SER A 38 9.25 5.63 20.31
CA SER A 38 8.10 4.91 20.88
C SER A 38 7.21 5.82 21.71
N SER A 39 6.01 5.33 21.98
CA SER A 39 5.07 5.97 22.90
C SER A 39 5.40 5.71 24.38
N ALA A 40 6.52 5.07 24.68
CA ALA A 40 6.92 4.78 26.06
C ALA A 40 6.95 6.04 26.94
N ASP A 41 6.61 5.88 28.21
CA ASP A 41 6.71 6.95 29.20
C ASP A 41 8.19 7.33 29.39
N PRO A 42 8.59 8.58 29.07
CA PRO A 42 10.00 8.99 29.17
C PRO A 42 10.54 9.01 30.59
N THR A 43 9.68 8.95 31.61
CA THR A 43 10.09 8.86 33.03
C THR A 43 10.42 7.43 33.46
N GLY A 44 10.13 6.42 32.61
CA GLY A 44 10.23 5.01 32.94
C GLY A 44 9.04 4.47 33.75
N ALA A 45 7.99 5.28 33.90
CA ALA A 45 6.68 4.82 34.43
C ALA A 45 5.87 4.13 33.32
N ASN A 46 4.54 4.11 33.42
CA ASN A 46 3.69 3.30 32.54
C ASN A 46 2.60 4.12 31.81
N ALA A 47 2.80 5.44 31.66
CA ALA A 47 1.88 6.30 30.90
C ALA A 47 2.21 6.27 29.37
N ASP A 48 2.22 5.08 28.80
CA ASP A 48 2.75 4.81 27.45
C ASP A 48 1.81 5.21 26.31
N ALA A 49 0.53 5.47 26.60
CA ALA A 49 -0.43 5.84 25.58
C ALA A 49 -0.35 7.33 25.21
N ARG A 50 -0.45 7.63 23.91
CA ARG A 50 -0.71 9.00 23.43
C ARG A 50 -2.21 9.17 23.15
N LYS A 51 -2.76 10.30 23.60
CA LYS A 51 -4.14 10.73 23.27
C LYS A 51 -4.05 11.77 22.17
N VAL A 52 -4.82 11.59 21.09
CA VAL A 52 -4.81 12.53 19.96
C VAL A 52 -6.22 13.11 19.80
N ALA A 53 -6.37 14.39 20.07
CA ALA A 53 -7.66 15.08 19.95
C ALA A 53 -8.14 15.15 18.48
N PRO A 54 -9.44 15.33 18.23
CA PRO A 54 -9.93 15.60 16.88
C PRO A 54 -9.21 16.79 16.23
N GLY A 55 -8.78 16.62 14.98
CA GLY A 55 -8.02 17.60 14.21
C GLY A 55 -6.55 17.75 14.62
N ALA A 56 -6.09 17.07 15.68
CA ALA A 56 -4.69 17.12 16.11
C ALA A 56 -3.81 16.14 15.35
N THR A 57 -2.53 16.47 15.30
CA THR A 57 -1.47 15.65 14.70
C THR A 57 -0.43 15.30 15.76
N GLU A 58 -0.16 14.02 15.93
CA GLU A 58 0.93 13.49 16.73
C GLU A 58 2.13 13.22 15.82
N THR A 59 3.31 13.73 16.18
CA THR A 59 4.57 13.38 15.51
C THR A 59 5.17 12.17 16.23
N VAL A 60 5.16 11.03 15.56
CA VAL A 60 5.60 9.75 16.12
C VAL A 60 7.07 9.43 15.80
N LEU A 61 7.65 10.12 14.81
CA LEU A 61 9.09 10.09 14.50
C LEU A 61 9.49 11.45 13.92
N ASP A 62 10.65 11.98 14.38
CA ASP A 62 11.28 13.19 13.84
C ASP A 62 12.78 13.05 14.10
N VAL A 63 13.56 12.69 13.06
CA VAL A 63 14.96 12.26 13.24
C VAL A 63 15.83 12.66 12.06
N ASP A 64 17.07 13.04 12.36
CA ASP A 64 18.10 13.31 11.37
C ASP A 64 18.73 12.02 10.84
N GLY A 65 19.24 12.08 9.60
CA GLY A 65 19.87 10.98 8.88
C GLY A 65 21.38 11.15 8.66
N PRO A 66 21.95 10.27 7.85
CA PRO A 66 21.28 9.26 7.01
C PRO A 66 20.82 8.02 7.80
N GLY A 67 19.72 7.44 7.37
CA GLY A 67 19.18 6.27 8.05
C GLY A 67 18.17 5.47 7.24
N VAL A 68 17.65 4.42 7.87
CA VAL A 68 16.57 3.57 7.32
C VAL A 68 15.59 3.22 8.44
N ILE A 69 14.31 3.54 8.26
CA ILE A 69 13.26 2.98 9.10
C ILE A 69 13.07 1.52 8.69
N SER A 70 13.18 0.60 9.65
CA SER A 70 13.18 -0.84 9.39
C SER A 70 11.91 -1.55 9.87
N HIS A 71 11.18 -0.95 10.82
CA HIS A 71 9.95 -1.49 11.33
C HIS A 71 9.05 -0.39 11.90
N ILE A 72 7.76 -0.48 11.62
CA ILE A 72 6.71 0.36 12.22
C ILE A 72 5.68 -0.57 12.85
N TRP A 73 5.37 -0.35 14.12
CA TRP A 73 4.30 -1.00 14.83
C TRP A 73 3.35 0.03 15.44
N PHE A 74 2.06 -0.16 15.24
CA PHE A 74 1.00 0.60 15.89
C PHE A 74 -0.04 -0.32 16.52
N THR A 75 -0.65 0.14 17.62
CA THR A 75 -1.97 -0.32 18.05
C THR A 75 -2.79 0.87 18.53
N ILE A 76 -4.09 0.84 18.22
CA ILE A 76 -4.98 1.98 18.40
C ILE A 76 -6.23 1.53 19.15
N ASN A 77 -6.54 2.20 20.25
CA ASN A 77 -7.82 2.08 20.92
C ASN A 77 -8.63 3.37 20.70
N ASP A 78 -9.65 3.26 19.87
CA ASP A 78 -10.55 4.33 19.50
C ASP A 78 -11.97 3.77 19.46
N SER A 79 -12.94 4.53 19.95
CA SER A 79 -14.36 4.15 19.97
C SER A 79 -15.13 4.65 18.74
N GLU A 80 -14.53 5.53 17.93
CA GLU A 80 -15.20 6.05 16.75
C GLU A 80 -15.30 4.96 15.65
N PRO A 81 -16.50 4.70 15.11
CA PRO A 81 -16.65 3.78 13.99
C PRO A 81 -15.77 4.20 12.82
N TYR A 82 -15.16 3.21 12.18
CA TYR A 82 -14.26 3.42 11.04
C TYR A 82 -13.05 4.35 11.35
N HIS A 83 -12.57 4.40 12.60
CA HIS A 83 -11.38 5.18 12.95
C HIS A 83 -10.18 4.88 12.04
N LEU A 84 -10.03 3.66 11.55
CA LEU A 84 -9.00 3.27 10.59
C LEU A 84 -9.03 4.07 9.27
N LYS A 85 -10.20 4.60 8.88
CA LYS A 85 -10.39 5.47 7.71
C LYS A 85 -10.26 6.96 8.05
N ARG A 86 -10.37 7.31 9.33
CA ARG A 86 -10.38 8.67 9.84
C ARG A 86 -9.03 9.15 10.36
N ILE A 87 -8.17 8.22 10.74
CA ILE A 87 -6.80 8.49 11.18
C ILE A 87 -5.89 8.42 9.96
N VAL A 88 -5.06 9.44 9.74
CA VAL A 88 -4.19 9.56 8.56
C VAL A 88 -2.72 9.44 8.97
N LEU A 89 -2.03 8.51 8.31
CA LEU A 89 -0.58 8.34 8.37
C LEU A 89 0.07 9.16 7.27
N ARG A 90 1.08 10.00 7.64
CA ARG A 90 1.92 10.73 6.68
C ARG A 90 3.38 10.54 7.01
N ILE A 91 4.20 10.38 5.97
CA ILE A 91 5.66 10.30 6.10
C ILE A 91 6.30 11.26 5.11
N TYR A 92 7.34 11.95 5.57
CA TYR A 92 8.05 12.99 4.85
C TYR A 92 9.54 12.70 4.86
N TRP A 93 10.21 12.89 3.73
CA TRP A 93 11.64 12.70 3.59
C TRP A 93 12.37 14.02 3.41
N ASP A 94 13.56 14.14 4.01
CA ASP A 94 14.57 15.16 3.76
C ASP A 94 14.06 16.62 3.79
N GLY A 95 13.07 16.89 4.65
CA GLY A 95 12.52 18.23 4.85
C GLY A 95 11.46 18.65 3.83
N GLU A 96 10.97 17.75 2.98
CA GLU A 96 9.86 18.03 2.09
C GLU A 96 8.58 18.38 2.85
N THR A 97 7.79 19.28 2.28
CA THR A 97 6.51 19.74 2.86
C THR A 97 5.32 18.89 2.39
N THR A 98 5.46 18.26 1.22
CA THR A 98 4.48 17.29 0.70
C THR A 98 4.85 15.89 1.18
N PRO A 99 3.89 15.09 1.67
CA PRO A 99 4.20 13.76 2.15
C PRO A 99 4.46 12.78 1.00
N SER A 100 5.47 11.92 1.16
CA SER A 100 5.75 10.78 0.27
C SER A 100 4.88 9.56 0.62
N VAL A 101 4.29 9.54 1.81
CA VAL A 101 3.24 8.62 2.20
C VAL A 101 2.05 9.41 2.72
N GLU A 102 0.86 9.21 2.13
CA GLU A 102 -0.38 9.80 2.64
C GLU A 102 -1.53 8.80 2.46
N THR A 103 -1.97 8.23 3.57
CA THR A 103 -3.01 7.18 3.57
C THR A 103 -3.84 7.23 4.84
N PRO A 104 -5.15 6.85 4.80
CA PRO A 104 -5.79 6.42 6.02
C PRO A 104 -4.99 5.26 6.64
N ILE A 105 -4.84 5.28 7.97
CA ILE A 105 -3.90 4.35 8.62
C ILE A 105 -4.29 2.88 8.40
N GLY A 106 -5.58 2.56 8.39
CA GLY A 106 -6.03 1.20 8.12
C GLY A 106 -5.67 0.74 6.70
N ASP A 107 -5.84 1.62 5.72
CA ASP A 107 -5.54 1.31 4.31
C ASP A 107 -4.06 1.04 4.10
N PHE A 108 -3.17 1.77 4.77
CA PHE A 108 -1.74 1.49 4.73
C PHE A 108 -1.40 0.05 5.17
N PHE A 109 -2.15 -0.50 6.11
CA PHE A 109 -1.96 -1.87 6.59
C PHE A 109 -2.92 -2.89 5.94
N GLY A 110 -3.52 -2.56 4.78
CA GLY A 110 -4.39 -3.46 4.02
C GLY A 110 -5.81 -3.63 4.59
N LEU A 111 -6.23 -2.75 5.50
CA LEU A 111 -7.56 -2.74 6.13
C LEU A 111 -8.51 -1.73 5.45
N GLY A 112 -8.54 -1.73 4.10
CA GLY A 112 -9.25 -0.73 3.30
C GLY A 112 -10.77 -0.67 3.51
N LEU A 113 -11.37 -1.67 4.13
CA LEU A 113 -12.79 -1.67 4.52
C LEU A 113 -13.04 -1.02 5.90
N GLY A 114 -11.98 -0.54 6.56
CA GLY A 114 -12.07 0.15 7.84
C GLY A 114 -12.39 -0.75 9.04
N THR A 115 -12.24 -2.06 8.88
CA THR A 115 -12.41 -3.08 9.92
C THR A 115 -11.15 -3.90 10.09
N TYR A 116 -10.86 -4.32 11.33
CA TYR A 116 -9.71 -5.19 11.59
C TYR A 116 -9.99 -6.62 11.12
N HIS A 117 -8.99 -7.22 10.50
CA HIS A 117 -8.88 -8.66 10.27
C HIS A 117 -7.40 -9.05 10.33
N GLU A 118 -7.12 -10.25 10.80
CA GLU A 118 -5.75 -10.75 10.87
C GLU A 118 -5.28 -11.22 9.49
N TRP A 119 -4.05 -10.86 9.14
CA TRP A 119 -3.38 -11.32 7.93
C TRP A 119 -1.88 -11.07 8.03
N GLN A 120 -1.12 -11.72 7.16
CA GLN A 120 0.33 -11.52 7.11
C GLN A 120 0.89 -11.63 5.70
N SER A 121 1.94 -10.87 5.46
CA SER A 121 2.81 -10.97 4.29
C SER A 121 4.25 -10.75 4.72
N GLN A 122 5.17 -10.62 3.75
CA GLN A 122 6.55 -10.27 4.06
C GLN A 122 6.69 -8.81 4.55
N MET A 123 5.84 -7.90 4.06
CA MET A 123 5.98 -6.45 4.31
C MET A 123 4.99 -5.91 5.33
N LEU A 124 3.79 -6.45 5.36
CA LEU A 124 2.72 -5.97 6.22
C LEU A 124 2.09 -7.13 6.96
N SER A 125 1.69 -6.88 8.20
CA SER A 125 0.85 -7.81 8.93
C SER A 125 -0.07 -7.09 9.91
N VAL A 126 -1.23 -7.70 10.15
CA VAL A 126 -2.16 -7.33 11.20
C VAL A 126 -2.36 -8.56 12.05
N GLY A 127 -1.91 -8.52 13.30
CA GLY A 127 -1.99 -9.66 14.22
C GLY A 127 -2.53 -9.26 15.57
N SER A 128 -2.81 -10.26 16.41
CA SER A 128 -3.30 -10.05 17.78
C SER A 128 -4.42 -9.00 17.84
N ILE A 129 -5.42 -9.15 16.98
CA ILE A 129 -6.62 -8.30 16.88
C ILE A 129 -6.34 -6.92 16.24
N LYS A 130 -5.37 -6.13 16.74
CA LYS A 130 -5.16 -4.72 16.36
C LYS A 130 -3.69 -4.34 16.17
N ALA A 131 -2.77 -5.31 16.11
CA ALA A 131 -1.35 -5.03 15.93
C ALA A 131 -1.03 -4.78 14.46
N LEU A 132 -0.74 -3.55 14.09
CA LEU A 132 -0.42 -3.10 12.74
C LEU A 132 1.11 -3.08 12.57
N ASN A 133 1.65 -3.84 11.63
CA ASN A 133 3.10 -3.96 11.41
C ASN A 133 3.48 -3.67 9.96
N SER A 134 4.57 -2.91 9.77
CA SER A 134 5.20 -2.69 8.47
C SER A 134 6.70 -2.96 8.56
N TYR A 135 7.21 -3.74 7.62
CA TYR A 135 8.63 -4.07 7.45
C TYR A 135 9.21 -3.50 6.15
N PHE A 136 8.51 -2.58 5.48
CA PHE A 136 9.07 -1.87 4.36
C PHE A 136 10.32 -1.09 4.81
N PRO A 137 11.50 -1.32 4.20
CA PRO A 137 12.66 -0.50 4.46
C PRO A 137 12.44 0.91 3.89
N MET A 138 12.59 1.94 4.73
CA MET A 138 12.32 3.32 4.33
C MET A 138 13.59 4.16 4.53
N PRO A 139 14.47 4.22 3.52
CA PRO A 139 15.71 5.00 3.59
C PRO A 139 15.45 6.50 3.49
N TYR A 140 16.27 7.29 4.19
CA TYR A 140 16.29 8.76 4.13
C TYR A 140 17.73 9.27 4.26
N ARG A 141 18.05 10.40 3.57
CA ARG A 141 19.43 10.90 3.50
C ARG A 141 19.74 11.92 4.58
N HIS A 142 18.78 12.77 4.90
CA HIS A 142 18.99 13.89 5.82
C HIS A 142 18.00 13.89 6.96
N HIS A 143 16.73 13.56 6.72
CA HIS A 143 15.70 13.69 7.73
C HIS A 143 14.49 12.78 7.42
N ALA A 144 13.87 12.22 8.47
CA ALA A 144 12.61 11.48 8.37
C ALA A 144 11.62 11.98 9.41
N ARG A 145 10.38 12.24 8.98
CA ARG A 145 9.28 12.61 9.87
C ARG A 145 8.05 11.76 9.58
N ILE A 146 7.47 11.17 10.64
CA ILE A 146 6.21 10.41 10.58
C ILE A 146 5.19 11.08 11.48
N THR A 147 3.99 11.29 10.96
CA THR A 147 2.87 11.88 11.70
C THR A 147 1.62 11.04 11.61
N VAL A 148 0.80 11.09 12.67
CA VAL A 148 -0.53 10.50 12.76
C VAL A 148 -1.52 11.61 13.06
N THR A 149 -2.44 11.90 12.13
CA THR A 149 -3.46 12.94 12.28
C THR A 149 -4.81 12.31 12.55
N ASN A 150 -5.49 12.76 13.58
CA ASN A 150 -6.86 12.38 13.86
C ASN A 150 -7.84 13.31 13.10
N GLU A 151 -8.37 12.85 11.96
CA GLU A 151 -9.39 13.56 11.20
C GLU A 151 -10.82 13.14 11.61
N GLY A 152 -10.95 12.32 12.66
CA GLY A 152 -12.22 11.91 13.25
C GLY A 152 -12.85 12.98 14.12
N LYS A 153 -14.01 12.64 14.70
CA LYS A 153 -14.81 13.51 15.57
C LYS A 153 -14.62 13.18 17.06
N GLN A 154 -14.03 12.02 17.36
CA GLN A 154 -13.72 11.57 18.72
C GLN A 154 -12.21 11.56 18.95
N PRO A 155 -11.71 11.73 20.17
CA PRO A 155 -10.29 11.59 20.45
C PRO A 155 -9.85 10.13 20.32
N ILE A 156 -8.67 9.90 19.73
CA ILE A 156 -7.99 8.63 19.88
C ILE A 156 -7.70 8.43 21.35
N GLY A 157 -8.32 7.44 21.98
CA GLY A 157 -8.18 7.17 23.41
C GLY A 157 -6.77 6.68 23.79
N SER A 158 -6.18 5.84 22.96
CA SER A 158 -4.81 5.36 23.13
C SER A 158 -4.18 5.03 21.79
N LEU A 159 -3.09 5.69 21.49
CA LEU A 159 -2.18 5.37 20.39
C LEU A 159 -0.87 4.87 21.00
N TYR A 160 -0.52 3.60 20.73
CA TYR A 160 0.79 3.06 21.06
C TYR A 160 1.58 2.86 19.78
N TYR A 161 2.88 3.11 19.83
CA TYR A 161 3.76 2.90 18.68
C TYR A 161 5.17 2.52 19.08
N ASN A 162 5.80 1.73 18.21
CA ASN A 162 7.24 1.48 18.17
C ASN A 162 7.71 1.61 16.72
N ILE A 163 8.67 2.47 16.49
CA ILE A 163 9.27 2.69 15.18
C ILE A 163 10.77 2.45 15.31
N ASP A 164 11.23 1.34 14.75
CA ASP A 164 12.64 0.99 14.73
C ASP A 164 13.30 1.61 13.50
N TYR A 165 14.37 2.33 13.70
CA TYR A 165 15.18 2.92 12.66
C TYR A 165 16.66 2.79 12.97
N ARG A 166 17.47 2.72 11.92
CA ARG A 166 18.92 2.67 12.05
C ARG A 166 19.54 3.94 11.48
N THR A 167 20.56 4.44 12.16
CA THR A 167 21.42 5.50 11.64
C THR A 167 22.62 4.86 10.96
N GLU A 168 22.85 5.24 9.71
CA GLU A 168 23.95 4.72 8.91
C GLU A 168 25.23 5.52 9.21
N SER A 169 26.37 4.83 9.29
CA SER A 169 27.68 5.47 9.55
C SER A 169 28.25 6.18 8.32
N HIS A 170 27.69 5.96 7.15
CA HIS A 170 28.10 6.51 5.86
C HIS A 170 26.89 7.01 5.09
N PRO A 171 27.05 7.96 4.16
CA PRO A 171 25.98 8.36 3.25
C PRO A 171 25.42 7.16 2.50
N LEU A 172 24.10 7.15 2.29
CA LEU A 172 23.45 6.13 1.46
C LEU A 172 23.94 6.23 0.00
N PRO A 173 24.00 5.11 -0.74
CA PRO A 173 24.31 5.10 -2.17
C PRO A 173 23.49 6.14 -2.94
N ALA A 174 24.08 6.76 -3.97
CA ALA A 174 23.46 7.85 -4.71
C ALA A 174 22.14 7.42 -5.41
N ASP A 175 22.02 6.17 -5.77
CA ASP A 175 20.89 5.53 -6.42
C ASP A 175 19.83 4.96 -5.44
N THR A 176 20.00 5.17 -4.13
CA THR A 176 18.99 4.78 -3.15
C THR A 176 17.70 5.57 -3.36
N LEU A 177 16.60 4.86 -3.53
CA LEU A 177 15.26 5.39 -3.74
C LEU A 177 14.52 5.55 -2.40
N TYR A 178 13.59 6.49 -2.33
CA TYR A 178 12.74 6.71 -1.17
C TYR A 178 11.44 5.92 -1.27
N PHE A 179 10.93 5.48 -0.14
CA PHE A 179 9.65 4.77 -0.05
C PHE A 179 8.47 5.72 -0.19
N HIS A 180 7.47 5.27 -0.94
CA HIS A 180 6.22 5.99 -1.16
C HIS A 180 5.03 5.08 -0.98
N ALA A 181 3.91 5.65 -0.51
CA ALA A 181 2.63 4.95 -0.50
C ALA A 181 1.48 5.95 -0.67
N GLN A 182 0.54 5.63 -1.56
CA GLN A 182 -0.57 6.51 -1.88
C GLN A 182 -1.90 5.78 -1.83
N TYR A 183 -2.85 6.38 -1.10
CA TYR A 183 -4.24 5.94 -1.07
C TYR A 183 -5.00 6.42 -2.31
N ARG A 184 -5.85 5.55 -2.84
CA ARG A 184 -6.87 5.86 -3.85
C ARG A 184 -8.17 5.15 -3.55
N GLN A 185 -9.28 5.74 -4.02
CA GLN A 185 -10.59 5.13 -3.97
C GLN A 185 -11.43 5.48 -5.19
N ALA A 186 -12.37 4.59 -5.52
CA ALA A 186 -13.56 4.86 -6.31
C ALA A 186 -14.77 4.34 -5.54
N GLN A 187 -15.76 5.20 -5.29
CA GLN A 187 -16.96 4.85 -4.52
C GLN A 187 -18.19 5.52 -5.16
N PRO A 188 -18.77 4.87 -6.20
CA PRO A 188 -18.31 3.65 -6.88
C PRO A 188 -17.36 3.91 -8.06
N ASN A 189 -16.82 2.85 -8.65
CA ASN A 189 -16.42 2.85 -10.07
C ASN A 189 -17.69 3.00 -10.95
N HIS A 190 -17.51 3.49 -12.19
CA HIS A 190 -18.62 3.72 -13.10
C HIS A 190 -18.60 2.69 -14.25
N GLY A 191 -19.27 1.55 -14.03
CA GLY A 191 -19.43 0.51 -15.05
C GLY A 191 -20.34 0.94 -16.20
N TRP A 192 -20.08 0.43 -17.41
CA TRP A 192 -20.89 0.72 -18.58
C TRP A 192 -22.19 -0.11 -18.64
N THR A 193 -22.37 -1.12 -17.78
CA THR A 193 -23.63 -1.88 -17.64
C THR A 193 -23.84 -2.24 -16.16
N ASN A 194 -25.12 -2.48 -15.80
CA ASN A 194 -25.50 -2.99 -14.49
C ASN A 194 -25.87 -4.47 -14.53
N GLN A 195 -25.81 -5.09 -15.71
CA GLN A 195 -26.05 -6.50 -15.88
C GLN A 195 -24.73 -7.25 -15.69
N TRP A 196 -24.77 -8.32 -14.94
CA TRP A 196 -23.65 -9.24 -14.89
C TRP A 196 -23.65 -10.11 -16.13
N GLU A 197 -22.51 -10.18 -16.77
CA GLU A 197 -22.32 -11.05 -17.92
C GLU A 197 -21.28 -12.12 -17.59
N ALA A 198 -21.62 -13.37 -17.89
CA ALA A 198 -20.69 -14.47 -17.72
C ALA A 198 -19.54 -14.40 -18.71
N ASN A 199 -18.37 -14.89 -18.30
CA ASN A 199 -17.27 -15.15 -19.21
C ASN A 199 -17.74 -15.97 -20.43
N GLY A 200 -17.28 -15.59 -21.62
CA GLY A 200 -17.65 -16.25 -22.87
C GLY A 200 -18.89 -15.69 -23.55
N THR A 201 -19.58 -14.69 -22.98
CA THR A 201 -20.64 -13.98 -23.71
C THR A 201 -20.04 -12.95 -24.67
N PRO A 202 -20.50 -12.82 -25.91
CA PRO A 202 -19.96 -11.85 -26.86
C PRO A 202 -20.03 -10.42 -26.37
N LEU A 203 -21.08 -10.04 -25.63
CA LEU A 203 -21.25 -8.68 -25.11
C LEU A 203 -20.04 -8.24 -24.27
N VAL A 204 -19.48 -9.12 -23.49
CA VAL A 204 -18.33 -8.86 -22.60
C VAL A 204 -17.03 -9.15 -23.32
N ASN A 205 -16.90 -10.34 -23.93
CA ASN A 205 -15.64 -10.77 -24.55
C ASN A 205 -15.22 -9.95 -25.76
N ASP A 206 -16.18 -9.38 -26.51
CA ASP A 206 -15.87 -8.55 -27.69
C ASP A 206 -15.62 -7.08 -27.32
N LYS A 207 -15.82 -6.70 -26.04
CA LYS A 207 -15.55 -5.34 -25.56
C LYS A 207 -14.06 -5.13 -25.34
N THR A 208 -13.46 -4.28 -26.15
CA THR A 208 -12.03 -3.97 -26.07
C THR A 208 -11.75 -2.82 -25.11
N ASN A 209 -10.61 -2.87 -24.41
CA ASN A 209 -10.06 -1.80 -23.59
C ASN A 209 -8.52 -1.79 -23.71
N LEU A 210 -8.01 -1.22 -24.81
CA LEU A 210 -6.59 -1.26 -25.15
C LEU A 210 -5.75 -0.14 -24.51
N ASP A 211 -6.38 0.91 -24.02
CA ASP A 211 -5.71 2.09 -23.48
C ASP A 211 -5.93 2.26 -21.96
N GLY A 212 -6.63 1.33 -21.34
CA GLY A 212 -6.96 1.38 -19.91
C GLY A 212 -7.85 2.57 -19.54
N LYS A 213 -8.63 3.07 -20.51
CA LYS A 213 -9.57 4.17 -20.27
C LYS A 213 -10.62 3.71 -19.25
N ASP A 214 -10.90 4.59 -18.30
CA ASP A 214 -11.85 4.38 -17.21
C ASP A 214 -11.47 3.27 -16.22
N ASN A 215 -10.27 2.66 -16.33
CA ASN A 215 -9.75 1.73 -15.31
C ASN A 215 -9.61 2.42 -13.96
N TYR A 216 -9.79 1.65 -12.89
CA TYR A 216 -9.39 2.08 -11.56
C TYR A 216 -7.87 2.24 -11.47
N VAL A 217 -7.40 3.39 -11.02
CA VAL A 217 -5.96 3.69 -10.96
C VAL A 217 -5.41 3.37 -9.58
N TRP A 218 -4.44 2.47 -9.51
CA TRP A 218 -3.67 2.21 -8.28
C TRP A 218 -2.58 3.25 -8.07
N LEU A 219 -1.83 3.57 -9.13
CA LEU A 219 -0.70 4.51 -9.10
C LEU A 219 -0.60 5.29 -10.41
N ASP A 220 -0.28 6.56 -10.33
CA ASP A 220 0.18 7.40 -11.45
C ASP A 220 1.37 8.23 -10.96
N ALA A 221 2.57 7.68 -11.10
CA ALA A 221 3.83 8.28 -10.66
C ALA A 221 4.57 8.94 -11.82
N LYS A 222 5.26 10.03 -11.52
CA LYS A 222 6.19 10.73 -12.43
C LYS A 222 7.58 10.75 -11.81
N GLY A 223 8.61 10.52 -12.62
CA GLY A 223 9.99 10.40 -12.19
C GLY A 223 10.54 9.01 -12.51
N HIS A 224 11.58 8.59 -11.80
CA HIS A 224 12.16 7.25 -11.95
C HIS A 224 12.10 6.48 -10.63
N GLY A 225 11.88 5.18 -10.72
CA GLY A 225 11.70 4.33 -9.55
C GLY A 225 11.31 2.90 -9.90
N GLN A 226 10.65 2.24 -8.94
CA GLN A 226 10.16 0.88 -9.11
C GLN A 226 8.89 0.65 -8.27
N TYR A 227 7.88 0.10 -8.91
CA TYR A 227 6.66 -0.33 -8.24
C TYR A 227 6.88 -1.66 -7.53
N VAL A 228 6.39 -1.76 -6.28
CA VAL A 228 6.58 -2.96 -5.45
C VAL A 228 5.29 -3.59 -4.96
N GLY A 229 4.12 -3.03 -5.26
CA GLY A 229 2.88 -3.72 -4.97
C GLY A 229 1.70 -2.85 -4.56
N VAL A 230 0.62 -3.53 -4.20
CA VAL A 230 -0.67 -2.91 -3.83
C VAL A 230 -1.40 -3.77 -2.80
N THR A 231 -2.10 -3.10 -1.89
CA THR A 231 -3.24 -3.67 -1.16
C THR A 231 -4.51 -3.07 -1.72
N MET A 232 -5.53 -3.87 -1.95
CA MET A 232 -6.83 -3.41 -2.44
C MET A 232 -7.96 -4.06 -1.65
N SER A 233 -9.02 -3.29 -1.42
CA SER A 233 -10.26 -3.80 -0.84
C SER A 233 -11.44 -3.44 -1.72
N VAL A 234 -12.40 -4.35 -1.78
CA VAL A 234 -13.61 -4.24 -2.59
C VAL A 234 -14.83 -4.33 -1.69
N LEU A 235 -15.76 -3.39 -1.88
CA LEU A 235 -17.13 -3.50 -1.40
C LEU A 235 -18.04 -3.60 -2.62
N GLN A 236 -18.63 -4.77 -2.83
CA GLN A 236 -19.50 -5.01 -3.98
C GLN A 236 -20.82 -4.23 -3.86
N ASN A 237 -21.17 -3.51 -4.91
CA ASN A 237 -22.48 -2.86 -5.06
C ASN A 237 -23.45 -3.69 -5.87
N GLN A 238 -22.99 -4.78 -6.48
CA GLN A 238 -23.70 -5.67 -7.38
C GLN A 238 -23.50 -7.13 -6.98
N ASP A 239 -24.48 -7.97 -7.30
CA ASP A 239 -24.34 -9.42 -7.17
C ASP A 239 -23.32 -9.95 -8.20
N LYS A 240 -22.85 -11.19 -7.99
CA LYS A 240 -21.88 -11.95 -8.77
C LYS A 240 -20.44 -11.49 -8.59
N TRP A 241 -19.53 -12.27 -9.16
CA TRP A 241 -18.09 -12.12 -9.02
C TRP A 241 -17.60 -10.75 -9.53
N TRP A 242 -16.70 -10.12 -8.78
CA TRP A 242 -16.16 -8.79 -9.07
C TRP A 242 -14.82 -8.81 -9.82
N GLY A 243 -14.10 -9.93 -9.78
CA GLY A 243 -12.67 -9.99 -10.02
C GLY A 243 -12.22 -10.38 -11.43
N GLU A 244 -13.02 -10.08 -12.47
CA GLU A 244 -12.67 -10.38 -13.87
C GLU A 244 -11.84 -9.28 -14.57
N GLY A 245 -11.52 -8.19 -13.87
CA GLY A 245 -10.86 -7.04 -14.48
C GLY A 245 -9.35 -7.23 -14.60
N ASP A 246 -8.80 -6.93 -15.80
CA ASP A 246 -7.38 -7.07 -16.10
C ASP A 246 -6.54 -5.98 -15.45
N ASP A 247 -5.39 -6.35 -14.89
CA ASP A 247 -4.34 -5.39 -14.53
C ASP A 247 -3.61 -4.89 -15.78
N MET A 248 -3.34 -3.57 -15.81
CA MET A 248 -2.65 -2.93 -16.91
C MET A 248 -1.61 -1.93 -16.41
N PHE A 249 -0.35 -2.12 -16.79
CA PHE A 249 0.76 -1.24 -16.43
C PHE A 249 1.30 -0.50 -17.64
N PHE A 250 1.29 0.83 -17.57
CA PHE A 250 1.80 1.73 -18.60
C PHE A 250 3.13 2.31 -18.10
N ILE A 251 4.23 1.93 -18.75
CA ILE A 251 5.59 2.29 -18.34
C ILE A 251 6.11 3.36 -19.30
N ASP A 252 6.69 4.44 -18.75
CA ASP A 252 7.41 5.49 -19.48
C ASP A 252 6.62 6.11 -20.64
N GLY A 253 5.32 6.37 -20.38
CA GLY A 253 4.43 7.03 -21.34
C GLY A 253 3.86 6.14 -22.44
N ALA A 254 3.97 4.82 -22.28
CA ALA A 254 3.32 3.85 -23.19
C ALA A 254 1.84 4.15 -23.36
N LYS A 255 1.31 4.02 -24.59
CA LYS A 255 -0.10 4.28 -24.92
C LYS A 255 -0.97 3.03 -24.82
N THR A 256 -0.35 1.87 -24.86
CA THR A 256 -0.94 0.56 -24.57
C THR A 256 -0.19 -0.06 -23.41
N PRO A 257 -0.79 -1.00 -22.65
CA PRO A 257 -0.12 -1.59 -21.51
C PRO A 257 1.21 -2.23 -21.92
N SER A 258 2.26 -1.95 -21.15
CA SER A 258 3.54 -2.65 -21.25
C SER A 258 3.46 -4.04 -20.62
N ILE A 259 2.58 -4.20 -19.64
CA ILE A 259 2.24 -5.46 -18.97
C ILE A 259 0.73 -5.48 -18.81
N THR A 260 0.11 -6.61 -19.10
CA THR A 260 -1.34 -6.82 -18.91
C THR A 260 -1.59 -8.22 -18.36
N GLY A 261 -2.59 -8.34 -17.50
CA GLY A 261 -3.06 -9.59 -16.92
C GLY A 261 -4.32 -10.13 -17.59
N THR A 262 -5.00 -11.01 -16.87
CA THR A 262 -6.16 -11.78 -17.37
C THR A 262 -7.34 -11.77 -16.40
N GLY A 263 -7.21 -11.11 -15.25
CA GLY A 263 -8.23 -10.99 -14.22
C GLY A 263 -7.66 -10.51 -12.90
N SER A 264 -8.51 -9.98 -12.04
CA SER A 264 -8.07 -9.46 -10.75
C SER A 264 -7.59 -10.58 -9.83
N GLU A 265 -8.29 -11.72 -9.77
CA GLU A 265 -7.80 -12.86 -8.97
C GLU A 265 -6.46 -13.39 -9.49
N ASP A 266 -6.25 -13.36 -10.80
CA ASP A 266 -5.00 -13.78 -11.43
C ASP A 266 -3.85 -12.84 -11.06
N TYR A 267 -4.11 -11.52 -11.10
CA TYR A 267 -3.13 -10.54 -10.62
C TYR A 267 -2.75 -10.79 -9.17
N PHE A 268 -3.72 -11.05 -8.29
CA PHE A 268 -3.48 -11.35 -6.88
C PHE A 268 -3.05 -12.80 -6.64
N LEU A 269 -2.68 -13.53 -7.71
CA LEU A 269 -2.13 -14.89 -7.72
C LEU A 269 -3.05 -15.93 -7.06
N GLY A 270 -4.35 -15.68 -7.15
CA GLY A 270 -5.39 -16.64 -6.87
C GLY A 270 -5.84 -17.36 -8.15
N ALA A 271 -6.96 -18.03 -8.09
CA ALA A 271 -7.62 -18.63 -9.22
C ALA A 271 -9.06 -18.97 -8.83
N TRP A 272 -9.97 -18.94 -9.82
CA TRP A 272 -11.35 -19.44 -9.64
C TRP A 272 -12.05 -18.83 -8.42
N ASP A 273 -12.26 -17.50 -8.43
CA ASP A 273 -12.92 -16.73 -7.38
C ASP A 273 -12.27 -16.92 -6.00
N PHE A 274 -10.94 -17.13 -5.97
CA PHE A 274 -10.16 -17.52 -4.78
C PHE A 274 -10.63 -18.81 -4.11
N GLY A 275 -11.47 -19.62 -4.79
CA GLY A 275 -12.09 -20.81 -4.22
C GLY A 275 -12.98 -20.54 -3.02
N GLY A 276 -13.46 -19.30 -2.84
CA GLY A 276 -14.28 -18.85 -1.71
C GLY A 276 -13.60 -18.93 -0.35
N LYS A 277 -12.26 -18.94 -0.27
CA LYS A 277 -11.52 -19.15 0.98
C LYS A 277 -10.41 -18.10 1.17
N PRO A 278 -10.32 -17.49 2.38
CA PRO A 278 -9.23 -16.61 2.71
C PRO A 278 -7.87 -17.32 2.70
N PHE A 279 -6.83 -16.59 2.24
CA PHE A 279 -5.44 -17.04 2.32
C PHE A 279 -4.48 -15.86 2.40
N SER A 280 -3.30 -16.09 3.01
CA SER A 280 -2.23 -15.09 3.10
C SER A 280 -0.90 -15.78 2.93
N TYR A 281 -0.16 -15.41 1.90
CA TYR A 281 1.19 -15.88 1.63
C TYR A 281 2.19 -14.73 1.65
N ARG A 282 3.47 -15.06 1.58
CA ARG A 282 4.56 -14.10 1.73
C ARG A 282 4.41 -12.86 0.83
N LEU A 283 4.02 -13.02 -0.43
CA LEU A 283 3.98 -11.96 -1.42
C LEU A 283 2.58 -11.62 -1.94
N TYR A 284 1.58 -12.44 -1.66
CA TYR A 284 0.22 -12.27 -2.18
C TYR A 284 -0.82 -12.96 -1.31
N GLY A 285 -2.07 -12.55 -1.48
CA GLY A 285 -3.18 -13.19 -0.77
C GLY A 285 -4.52 -12.46 -0.92
N ALA A 286 -5.54 -13.15 -0.45
CA ALA A 286 -6.90 -12.67 -0.27
C ALA A 286 -7.34 -12.93 1.19
N PRO A 287 -6.89 -12.10 2.16
CA PRO A 287 -7.20 -12.33 3.57
C PRO A 287 -8.68 -12.21 3.92
N VAL A 288 -9.46 -11.54 3.08
CA VAL A 288 -10.93 -11.50 3.17
C VAL A 288 -11.49 -11.86 1.80
N VAL A 289 -12.31 -12.90 1.76
CA VAL A 289 -13.06 -13.31 0.57
C VAL A 289 -14.54 -13.31 0.94
N GLY A 290 -15.27 -12.32 0.41
CA GLY A 290 -16.68 -12.13 0.68
C GLY A 290 -17.59 -12.97 -0.21
N GLU A 291 -18.87 -12.95 0.10
CA GLU A 291 -19.90 -13.52 -0.76
C GLU A 291 -20.03 -12.70 -2.06
N GLU A 292 -20.40 -13.34 -3.14
CA GLU A 292 -20.60 -12.72 -4.46
C GLU A 292 -21.97 -12.03 -4.55
N LEU A 293 -22.27 -11.19 -3.59
CA LEU A 293 -23.51 -10.45 -3.47
C LEU A 293 -23.25 -8.99 -3.18
N ALA A 294 -24.21 -8.12 -3.47
CA ALA A 294 -24.16 -6.74 -3.03
C ALA A 294 -23.97 -6.67 -1.50
N GLY A 295 -22.94 -5.96 -1.06
CA GLY A 295 -22.47 -5.95 0.33
C GLY A 295 -21.29 -6.89 0.60
N GLY A 296 -20.95 -7.76 -0.34
CA GLY A 296 -19.76 -8.62 -0.28
C GLY A 296 -18.49 -7.81 -0.13
N ARG A 297 -17.56 -8.26 0.72
CA ARG A 297 -16.35 -7.55 1.12
C ARG A 297 -15.14 -8.42 0.89
N SER A 298 -14.19 -7.94 0.10
CA SER A 298 -12.93 -8.64 -0.16
C SER A 298 -11.74 -7.74 0.12
N SER A 299 -10.64 -8.31 0.57
CA SER A 299 -9.35 -7.63 0.70
C SER A 299 -8.28 -8.51 0.09
N VAL A 300 -7.43 -7.93 -0.75
CA VAL A 300 -6.42 -8.63 -1.53
C VAL A 300 -5.11 -7.85 -1.53
N TYR A 301 -3.99 -8.54 -1.76
CA TYR A 301 -2.69 -7.87 -1.88
C TYR A 301 -1.74 -8.66 -2.78
N ARG A 302 -0.82 -7.91 -3.41
CA ARG A 302 0.35 -8.48 -4.10
C ARG A 302 1.55 -7.56 -3.95
N PHE A 303 2.72 -8.15 -3.65
CA PHE A 303 4.00 -7.47 -3.58
C PHE A 303 4.98 -8.06 -4.60
N HIS A 304 5.57 -7.19 -5.43
CA HIS A 304 6.56 -7.52 -6.46
C HIS A 304 8.00 -7.38 -5.90
N LEU A 305 8.30 -8.08 -4.79
CA LEU A 305 9.61 -7.94 -4.13
C LEU A 305 10.69 -8.80 -4.78
N ASP A 306 10.28 -9.85 -5.46
CA ASP A 306 11.14 -10.73 -6.25
C ASP A 306 11.41 -10.17 -7.66
N ALA A 307 10.51 -9.33 -8.17
CA ALA A 307 10.59 -8.68 -9.46
C ALA A 307 9.93 -7.29 -9.45
N PRO A 308 10.53 -6.28 -8.77
CA PRO A 308 10.04 -4.91 -8.81
C PRO A 308 9.93 -4.41 -10.26
N ILE A 309 8.89 -3.62 -10.56
CA ILE A 309 8.66 -3.14 -11.92
C ILE A 309 9.29 -1.76 -12.08
N PRO A 310 10.42 -1.62 -12.80
CA PRO A 310 11.14 -0.36 -12.91
C PRO A 310 10.49 0.58 -13.92
N PHE A 311 10.67 1.89 -13.70
CA PHE A 311 10.31 2.95 -14.63
C PHE A 311 11.34 4.08 -14.58
N THR A 312 11.50 4.81 -15.69
CA THR A 312 12.52 5.87 -15.84
C THR A 312 11.93 7.28 -15.99
N GLN A 313 10.65 7.39 -16.36
CA GLN A 313 9.96 8.66 -16.55
C GLN A 313 8.59 8.70 -15.91
N SER A 314 7.83 7.60 -15.99
CA SER A 314 6.50 7.52 -15.41
C SER A 314 6.02 6.08 -15.29
N PHE A 315 5.14 5.85 -14.33
CA PHE A 315 4.49 4.58 -14.14
C PHE A 315 3.02 4.77 -13.81
N LYS A 316 2.12 4.17 -14.59
CA LYS A 316 0.70 4.12 -14.29
C LYS A 316 0.26 2.67 -14.14
N ALA A 317 -0.17 2.30 -12.92
CA ALA A 317 -0.75 1.00 -12.62
C ALA A 317 -2.27 1.14 -12.52
N THR A 318 -2.98 0.28 -13.21
CA THR A 318 -4.45 0.28 -13.23
C THR A 318 -5.01 -1.13 -13.17
N ILE A 319 -6.29 -1.23 -12.85
CA ILE A 319 -7.06 -2.46 -12.96
C ILE A 319 -8.45 -2.13 -13.50
N GLU A 320 -8.97 -2.97 -14.36
CA GLU A 320 -10.36 -2.92 -14.75
C GLU A 320 -11.28 -3.27 -13.57
N HIS A 321 -12.51 -2.80 -13.60
CA HIS A 321 -13.56 -3.20 -12.65
C HIS A 321 -14.60 -4.07 -13.36
N GLY A 322 -14.32 -5.38 -13.38
CA GLY A 322 -14.93 -6.37 -14.24
C GLY A 322 -14.41 -6.25 -15.69
N HIS A 323 -14.82 -7.12 -16.59
CA HIS A 323 -14.37 -7.12 -17.99
C HIS A 323 -14.59 -5.75 -18.64
N ALA A 324 -13.53 -5.16 -19.18
CA ALA A 324 -13.53 -3.85 -19.82
C ALA A 324 -14.30 -2.79 -19.02
N ASN A 325 -14.23 -2.80 -17.71
CA ASN A 325 -14.89 -1.84 -16.79
C ASN A 325 -16.42 -1.93 -16.78
N HIS A 326 -17.02 -3.11 -16.84
CA HIS A 326 -18.48 -3.22 -16.89
C HIS A 326 -19.15 -3.05 -15.50
N ARG A 327 -18.43 -3.24 -14.37
CA ARG A 327 -18.99 -3.24 -13.01
C ARG A 327 -18.87 -1.90 -12.30
N SER A 328 -19.70 -1.69 -11.29
CA SER A 328 -19.75 -0.46 -10.50
C SER A 328 -19.50 -0.68 -9.00
N ASP A 329 -18.53 -1.51 -8.65
CA ASP A 329 -18.18 -1.79 -7.25
C ASP A 329 -17.26 -0.68 -6.67
N ASN A 330 -17.21 -0.59 -5.34
CA ASN A 330 -16.30 0.32 -4.64
C ASN A 330 -14.94 -0.32 -4.46
N TYR A 331 -13.88 0.40 -4.85
CA TYR A 331 -12.49 0.00 -4.68
C TYR A 331 -11.75 0.99 -3.79
N TYR A 332 -10.91 0.46 -2.90
CA TYR A 332 -10.02 1.21 -2.01
C TYR A 332 -8.64 0.57 -2.06
N SER A 333 -7.59 1.34 -2.29
CA SER A 333 -6.26 0.76 -2.44
C SER A 333 -5.16 1.65 -1.88
N VAL A 334 -4.02 1.03 -1.55
CA VAL A 334 -2.74 1.70 -1.35
C VAL A 334 -1.72 1.02 -2.25
N ALA A 335 -1.13 1.79 -3.14
CA ALA A 335 0.01 1.38 -3.92
C ALA A 335 1.31 1.73 -3.18
N TYR A 336 2.31 0.84 -3.27
CA TYR A 336 3.62 1.00 -2.65
C TYR A 336 4.68 0.97 -3.74
N TRP A 337 5.64 1.92 -3.67
CA TRP A 337 6.73 2.00 -4.63
C TRP A 337 7.94 2.71 -4.02
N TYR A 338 9.04 2.65 -4.72
CA TYR A 338 10.24 3.42 -4.42
C TYR A 338 10.57 4.31 -5.60
N GLN A 339 10.87 5.59 -5.35
CA GLN A 339 11.33 6.51 -6.40
C GLN A 339 12.29 7.55 -5.84
N ALA A 340 12.99 8.22 -6.76
CA ALA A 340 13.79 9.38 -6.41
C ALA A 340 12.92 10.58 -6.08
N GLU A 341 13.36 11.40 -5.15
CA GLU A 341 12.76 12.69 -4.84
C GLU A 341 13.39 13.79 -5.72
N PRO A 342 12.65 14.90 -6.00
CA PRO A 342 11.28 15.16 -5.54
C PRO A 342 10.23 14.44 -6.39
N HIS A 343 9.14 14.00 -5.74
CA HIS A 343 7.99 13.39 -6.42
C HIS A 343 6.95 14.42 -6.86
N ALA A 344 6.09 14.04 -7.82
CA ALA A 344 4.94 14.85 -8.19
C ALA A 344 3.89 14.84 -7.06
N PRO A 345 3.22 15.97 -6.76
CA PRO A 345 2.19 16.01 -5.72
C PRO A 345 1.11 14.96 -5.92
N PHE A 346 0.71 14.31 -4.84
CA PHE A 346 -0.39 13.37 -4.85
C PHE A 346 -1.73 14.08 -5.02
N PRO A 347 -2.75 13.43 -5.62
CA PRO A 347 -4.12 13.87 -5.47
C PRO A 347 -4.49 13.98 -3.99
N ALA A 348 -5.23 15.04 -3.63
CA ALA A 348 -5.68 15.22 -2.25
C ALA A 348 -6.49 14.01 -1.78
N LEU A 349 -6.34 13.65 -0.50
CA LEU A 349 -7.21 12.65 0.12
C LEU A 349 -8.68 13.10 0.01
N PRO A 350 -9.61 12.19 -0.30
CA PRO A 350 -11.02 12.49 -0.22
C PRO A 350 -11.41 13.00 1.18
N PRO A 351 -12.46 13.84 1.30
CA PRO A 351 -13.00 14.23 2.59
C PRO A 351 -13.26 13.01 3.50
N VAL A 352 -12.98 13.15 4.78
CA VAL A 352 -12.96 12.03 5.74
C VAL A 352 -14.23 11.16 5.72
N ASP A 353 -15.41 11.77 5.63
CA ASP A 353 -16.66 11.01 5.61
C ASP A 353 -16.91 10.31 4.25
N GLN A 354 -16.23 10.73 3.16
CA GLN A 354 -16.29 10.05 1.87
C GLN A 354 -15.36 8.84 1.78
N ARG A 355 -14.45 8.66 2.72
CA ARG A 355 -13.57 7.47 2.81
C ARG A 355 -14.25 6.28 3.46
N ILE A 356 -15.41 6.49 4.11
CA ILE A 356 -16.12 5.42 4.81
C ILE A 356 -16.81 4.51 3.79
N PRO A 357 -16.50 3.19 3.79
CA PRO A 357 -17.12 2.25 2.87
C PRO A 357 -18.64 2.21 3.05
N ALA A 358 -19.34 2.52 1.99
CA ALA A 358 -20.81 2.52 1.98
C ALA A 358 -21.33 1.96 0.65
N LEU A 359 -22.36 1.13 0.70
CA LEU A 359 -23.04 0.66 -0.50
C LEU A 359 -23.56 1.85 -1.32
N GLN A 360 -23.32 1.79 -2.61
CA GLN A 360 -23.77 2.79 -3.56
C GLN A 360 -24.91 2.22 -4.41
N PRO A 361 -25.94 3.01 -4.73
CA PRO A 361 -26.96 2.56 -5.67
C PRO A 361 -26.33 2.41 -7.05
N VAL A 362 -26.44 1.24 -7.63
CA VAL A 362 -26.04 0.98 -9.00
C VAL A 362 -27.28 1.14 -9.88
N GLY A 363 -27.34 2.18 -10.70
CA GLY A 363 -28.51 2.48 -11.55
C GLY A 363 -28.67 1.46 -12.66
N GLY A 364 -29.89 0.94 -12.87
CA GLY A 364 -30.27 0.07 -13.99
C GLY A 364 -31.46 -0.83 -13.69
N PRO A 365 -32.23 -1.24 -14.73
CA PRO A 365 -33.36 -2.16 -14.54
C PRO A 365 -32.84 -3.56 -14.18
N GLY A 366 -33.02 -3.96 -12.93
CA GLY A 366 -32.70 -5.31 -12.44
C GLY A 366 -32.07 -5.42 -11.08
N ASN A 367 -31.53 -4.33 -10.53
CA ASN A 367 -30.89 -4.35 -9.21
C ASN A 367 -31.81 -3.74 -8.14
N ASN A 368 -32.93 -4.39 -7.84
CA ASN A 368 -33.88 -3.97 -6.80
C ASN A 368 -33.63 -4.65 -5.46
N SER A 369 -32.41 -5.07 -5.13
CA SER A 369 -32.08 -5.56 -3.80
C SER A 369 -31.33 -4.53 -2.98
N ALA A 370 -31.97 -3.40 -2.65
CA ALA A 370 -31.59 -2.63 -1.47
C ALA A 370 -31.89 -3.49 -0.24
N ARG A 371 -31.02 -4.43 0.12
CA ARG A 371 -31.04 -5.04 1.45
C ARG A 371 -30.51 -4.00 2.42
N THR A 372 -31.40 -3.55 3.31
CA THR A 372 -31.01 -2.79 4.49
C THR A 372 -29.92 -3.55 5.25
N PRO A 373 -28.76 -2.94 5.59
CA PRO A 373 -27.77 -3.63 6.39
C PRO A 373 -28.40 -4.07 7.70
N THR A 374 -28.41 -5.36 7.98
CA THR A 374 -28.63 -5.83 9.34
C THR A 374 -27.46 -5.33 10.18
N SER A 375 -27.75 -4.60 11.22
CA SER A 375 -26.78 -4.16 12.21
C SER A 375 -26.19 -5.38 12.90
N ASP A 376 -25.05 -5.85 12.44
CA ASP A 376 -24.28 -6.85 13.18
C ASP A 376 -23.54 -6.16 14.32
N SER A 377 -24.14 -6.30 15.50
CA SER A 377 -23.50 -6.12 16.80
C SER A 377 -22.53 -7.28 17.04
N HIS A 378 -21.23 -7.02 16.97
CA HIS A 378 -20.20 -7.73 17.79
C HIS A 378 -18.88 -6.95 17.78
#